data_46e88a416d37a9186ee3c90e7ab684b9
#
_entry.id   46e88a416d37a9186ee3c90e7ab684b9
#
_cell.length_a   1.000
_cell.length_b   1.000
_cell.length_c   1.000
_cell.angle_alpha   90.00
_cell.angle_beta   90.00
_cell.angle_gamma   90.00
#
_symmetry.space_group_name_H-M   'P 1'
#
loop_
_entity.id
_entity.type
_entity.pdbx_description
1 polymer ?
#
loop_
_entity_poly.entity_id
_entity_poly.type
_entity_poly.pdbx_seq_one_letter_code
_entity_poly.pdbx_strand_id
1 'polypeptide(L)'
;MTTDFLPASEFFAQIDWNSKVYLLLRHAERNHITPQDKDFGAHVGLTDRGRSQAVLLGKMIPAIGDAVYFSSPVGRCIETAECIAEGRKLAGYGNIAVPGIASVAADNVNVSPLDALGDFFVRDVPAYEQTLREGFYEGICKWLDVGVHDAFCPLHERAEQMREMMFEKASSRFNIFVTHDAWVVPCLSHFCNMKFTPKCWMNFLTGLAFEVPEKGNVKVTPITGMETGWLHF
;
A
#
# COMPACT_ATOMS: atom_id res chain seq x y z
N MET A 1 8.93 1.63 -22.26
CA MET A 1 9.36 2.44 -21.11
C MET A 1 8.96 1.67 -19.88
N THR A 2 9.87 1.34 -18.99
CA THR A 2 9.52 0.76 -17.69
C THR A 2 8.83 1.87 -16.89
N THR A 3 7.61 1.61 -16.44
CA THR A 3 6.89 2.51 -15.52
C THR A 3 7.69 2.59 -14.23
N ASP A 4 8.05 3.78 -13.78
CA ASP A 4 8.75 4.00 -12.51
C ASP A 4 7.76 4.48 -11.43
N PHE A 5 8.18 4.41 -10.18
CA PHE A 5 7.40 4.92 -9.06
C PHE A 5 7.53 6.45 -8.97
N LEU A 6 6.40 7.13 -8.93
CA LEU A 6 6.35 8.56 -8.69
C LEU A 6 6.52 8.85 -7.18
N PRO A 7 7.39 9.79 -6.78
CA PRO A 7 7.45 10.22 -5.39
C PRO A 7 6.09 10.69 -4.88
N ALA A 8 5.72 10.28 -3.66
CA ALA A 8 4.41 10.61 -3.08
C ALA A 8 4.19 12.13 -2.99
N SER A 9 5.24 12.91 -2.72
CA SER A 9 5.18 14.38 -2.71
C SER A 9 4.79 14.97 -4.06
N GLU A 10 5.30 14.40 -5.16
CA GLU A 10 4.96 14.83 -6.52
C GLU A 10 3.53 14.39 -6.89
N PHE A 11 3.15 13.17 -6.51
CA PHE A 11 1.78 12.68 -6.71
C PHE A 11 0.77 13.60 -6.06
N PHE A 12 0.92 13.91 -4.76
CA PHE A 12 -0.01 14.77 -4.04
C PHE A 12 -0.02 16.23 -4.49
N ALA A 13 1.08 16.71 -5.09
CA ALA A 13 1.12 18.05 -5.68
C ALA A 13 0.30 18.17 -6.97
N GLN A 14 -0.06 17.05 -7.62
CA GLN A 14 -0.71 17.01 -8.94
C GLN A 14 -2.15 16.46 -8.90
N ILE A 15 -2.63 15.99 -7.74
CA ILE A 15 -3.99 15.42 -7.65
C ILE A 15 -5.07 16.45 -7.97
N ASP A 16 -6.13 15.99 -8.60
CA ASP A 16 -7.37 16.78 -8.68
C ASP A 16 -8.02 16.85 -7.31
N TRP A 17 -8.18 18.07 -6.80
CA TRP A 17 -8.73 18.32 -5.45
C TRP A 17 -10.19 17.87 -5.27
N ASN A 18 -10.90 17.52 -6.33
CA ASN A 18 -12.25 16.95 -6.27
C ASN A 18 -12.25 15.41 -6.33
N SER A 19 -11.09 14.78 -6.56
CA SER A 19 -11.01 13.32 -6.63
C SER A 19 -10.92 12.68 -5.24
N LYS A 20 -11.44 11.48 -5.06
CA LYS A 20 -11.10 10.60 -3.94
C LYS A 20 -9.80 9.87 -4.28
N VAL A 21 -8.94 9.68 -3.29
CA VAL A 21 -7.67 8.99 -3.44
C VAL A 21 -7.67 7.72 -2.58
N TYR A 22 -7.32 6.60 -3.20
CA TYR A 22 -7.14 5.31 -2.53
C TYR A 22 -5.70 4.87 -2.69
N LEU A 23 -5.02 4.66 -1.57
CA LEU A 23 -3.64 4.20 -1.53
C LEU A 23 -3.59 2.74 -1.09
N LEU A 24 -2.94 1.88 -1.87
CA LEU A 24 -2.58 0.53 -1.45
C LEU A 24 -1.06 0.48 -1.30
N LEU A 25 -0.58 0.31 -0.07
CA LEU A 25 0.82 0.47 0.29
C LEU A 25 1.39 -0.77 0.97
N ARG A 26 2.64 -1.10 0.67
CA ARG A 26 3.44 -1.98 1.50
C ARG A 26 3.75 -1.30 2.83
N HIS A 27 3.74 -2.05 3.93
CA HIS A 27 4.15 -1.57 5.25
C HIS A 27 5.57 -0.95 5.24
N ALA A 28 5.90 -0.16 6.25
CA ALA A 28 7.18 0.49 6.44
C ALA A 28 8.32 -0.50 6.73
N GLU A 29 9.56 0.00 6.75
CA GLU A 29 10.75 -0.81 7.03
C GLU A 29 10.61 -1.55 8.37
N ARG A 30 10.87 -2.84 8.33
CA ARG A 30 10.85 -3.76 9.46
C ARG A 30 12.22 -4.37 9.71
N ASN A 31 12.42 -4.93 10.89
CA ASN A 31 13.55 -5.78 11.16
C ASN A 31 13.60 -7.00 10.23
N HIS A 32 14.76 -7.59 10.07
CA HIS A 32 14.94 -8.75 9.20
C HIS A 32 14.11 -9.93 9.70
N ILE A 33 13.40 -10.62 8.79
CA ILE A 33 12.74 -11.90 9.07
C ILE A 33 13.73 -13.00 8.71
N THR A 34 13.98 -13.88 9.66
CA THR A 34 14.88 -15.03 9.53
C THR A 34 14.11 -16.32 9.28
N PRO A 35 14.74 -17.39 8.77
CA PRO A 35 14.07 -18.69 8.63
C PRO A 35 13.57 -19.30 9.95
N GLN A 36 14.03 -18.80 11.10
CA GLN A 36 13.62 -19.23 12.44
C GLN A 36 12.35 -18.53 12.92
N ASP A 37 11.99 -17.41 12.30
CA ASP A 37 10.77 -16.68 12.64
C ASP A 37 9.54 -17.46 12.19
N LYS A 38 8.67 -17.77 13.15
CA LYS A 38 7.39 -18.44 12.89
C LYS A 38 6.40 -17.47 12.25
N ASP A 39 5.35 -18.02 11.65
CA ASP A 39 4.22 -17.27 11.12
C ASP A 39 4.65 -16.12 10.17
N PHE A 40 5.65 -16.43 9.33
CA PHE A 40 6.21 -15.46 8.36
C PHE A 40 6.65 -14.14 9.00
N GLY A 41 7.15 -14.22 10.25
CA GLY A 41 7.59 -13.06 11.00
C GLY A 41 6.43 -12.10 11.36
N ALA A 42 5.23 -12.61 11.61
CA ALA A 42 4.08 -11.78 12.00
C ALA A 42 4.37 -10.91 13.23
N HIS A 43 5.21 -11.42 14.15
CA HIS A 43 5.67 -10.72 15.35
C HIS A 43 6.79 -9.69 15.10
N VAL A 44 7.40 -9.67 13.90
CA VAL A 44 8.50 -8.75 13.56
C VAL A 44 7.94 -7.35 13.34
N GLY A 45 8.32 -6.43 14.23
CA GLY A 45 7.89 -5.03 14.22
C GLY A 45 8.70 -4.14 13.27
N LEU A 46 8.28 -2.88 13.17
CA LEU A 46 8.97 -1.86 12.40
C LEU A 46 10.30 -1.48 13.07
N THR A 47 11.23 -0.98 12.25
CA THR A 47 12.41 -0.26 12.74
C THR A 47 12.02 1.17 13.12
N ASP A 48 12.84 1.85 13.96
CA ASP A 48 12.64 3.28 14.26
C ASP A 48 12.71 4.14 12.99
N ARG A 49 13.55 3.74 12.04
CA ARG A 49 13.64 4.36 10.72
C ARG A 49 12.33 4.16 9.96
N GLY A 50 11.77 2.95 9.95
CA GLY A 50 10.50 2.65 9.30
C GLY A 50 9.35 3.50 9.87
N ARG A 51 9.25 3.65 11.20
CA ARG A 51 8.28 4.54 11.85
C ARG A 51 8.43 5.98 11.37
N SER A 52 9.67 6.49 11.41
CA SER A 52 9.97 7.86 10.97
C SER A 52 9.61 8.09 9.49
N GLN A 53 9.90 7.13 8.62
CA GLN A 53 9.55 7.19 7.20
C GLN A 53 8.04 7.17 6.97
N ALA A 54 7.29 6.36 7.72
CA ALA A 54 5.83 6.33 7.65
C ALA A 54 5.19 7.65 8.11
N VAL A 55 5.72 8.27 9.17
CA VAL A 55 5.32 9.62 9.60
C VAL A 55 5.63 10.66 8.51
N LEU A 56 6.78 10.58 7.86
CA LEU A 56 7.11 11.48 6.75
C LEU A 56 6.16 11.32 5.56
N LEU A 57 5.83 10.09 5.18
CA LEU A 57 4.81 9.85 4.15
C LEU A 57 3.45 10.45 4.54
N GLY A 58 3.05 10.28 5.80
CA GLY A 58 1.82 10.88 6.32
C GLY A 58 1.79 12.40 6.18
N LYS A 59 2.92 13.07 6.42
CA LYS A 59 3.04 14.52 6.23
C LYS A 59 2.90 14.99 4.78
N MET A 60 3.13 14.11 3.81
CA MET A 60 2.96 14.41 2.38
C MET A 60 1.48 14.33 1.95
N ILE A 61 0.66 13.54 2.67
CA ILE A 61 -0.78 13.43 2.38
C ILE A 61 -1.45 14.74 2.78
N PRO A 62 -2.16 15.41 1.86
CA PRO A 62 -2.79 16.69 2.16
C PRO A 62 -3.74 16.61 3.36
N ALA A 63 -3.60 17.54 4.28
CA ALA A 63 -4.43 17.61 5.49
C ALA A 63 -5.82 18.24 5.24
N ILE A 64 -6.25 18.29 3.99
CA ILE A 64 -7.55 18.82 3.56
C ILE A 64 -8.50 17.64 3.28
N GLY A 65 -9.69 17.70 3.83
CA GLY A 65 -10.67 16.61 3.76
C GLY A 65 -10.39 15.51 4.78
N ASP A 66 -11.27 14.53 4.82
CA ASP A 66 -11.21 13.39 5.72
C ASP A 66 -10.25 12.30 5.22
N ALA A 67 -9.73 11.51 6.14
CA ALA A 67 -8.96 10.33 5.84
C ALA A 67 -9.40 9.15 6.69
N VAL A 68 -9.32 7.96 6.14
CA VAL A 68 -9.56 6.68 6.83
C VAL A 68 -8.41 5.73 6.56
N TYR A 69 -8.14 4.86 7.53
CA TYR A 69 -6.97 4.00 7.53
C TYR A 69 -7.38 2.55 7.76
N PHE A 70 -6.95 1.69 6.87
CA PHE A 70 -7.13 0.25 6.93
C PHE A 70 -5.79 -0.46 6.87
N SER A 71 -5.69 -1.62 7.48
CA SER A 71 -4.46 -2.41 7.43
C SER A 71 -4.73 -3.92 7.41
N SER A 72 -3.76 -4.69 6.96
CA SER A 72 -3.65 -6.10 7.36
C SER A 72 -3.64 -6.20 8.89
N PRO A 73 -4.19 -7.29 9.49
CA PRO A 73 -4.19 -7.48 10.94
C PRO A 73 -2.78 -7.69 11.54
N VAL A 74 -1.75 -7.79 10.71
CA VAL A 74 -0.36 -7.95 11.18
C VAL A 74 0.15 -6.64 11.78
N GLY A 75 0.73 -6.71 13.00
CA GLY A 75 1.11 -5.56 13.81
C GLY A 75 1.92 -4.48 13.08
N ARG A 76 2.89 -4.86 12.22
CA ARG A 76 3.68 -3.89 11.42
C ARG A 76 2.85 -3.11 10.40
N CYS A 77 1.76 -3.68 9.89
CA CYS A 77 0.86 -2.97 8.98
C CYS A 77 -0.03 -1.98 9.73
N ILE A 78 -0.54 -2.38 10.90
CA ILE A 78 -1.31 -1.52 11.80
C ILE A 78 -0.43 -0.33 12.21
N GLU A 79 0.75 -0.58 12.74
CA GLU A 79 1.70 0.44 13.19
C GLU A 79 2.13 1.39 12.05
N THR A 80 2.29 0.87 10.81
CA THR A 80 2.56 1.71 9.64
C THR A 80 1.41 2.68 9.37
N ALA A 81 0.17 2.18 9.38
CA ALA A 81 -1.01 3.00 9.15
C ALA A 81 -1.20 4.07 10.25
N GLU A 82 -0.93 3.71 11.51
CA GLU A 82 -0.93 4.65 12.65
C GLU A 82 0.12 5.75 12.49
N CYS A 83 1.35 5.40 12.10
CA CYS A 83 2.41 6.37 11.83
C CYS A 83 2.06 7.32 10.67
N ILE A 84 1.43 6.81 9.60
CA ILE A 84 0.95 7.64 8.48
C ILE A 84 -0.13 8.60 8.98
N ALA A 85 -1.10 8.13 9.77
CA ALA A 85 -2.16 8.94 10.33
C ALA A 85 -1.60 10.05 11.23
N GLU A 86 -0.65 9.72 12.11
CA GLU A 86 0.01 10.70 12.96
C GLU A 86 0.78 11.74 12.14
N GLY A 87 1.50 11.31 11.10
CA GLY A 87 2.22 12.22 10.19
C GLY A 87 1.29 13.22 9.53
N ARG A 88 0.14 12.76 9.02
CA ARG A 88 -0.87 13.62 8.40
C ARG A 88 -1.48 14.61 9.40
N LYS A 89 -1.77 14.16 10.61
CA LYS A 89 -2.25 15.00 11.70
C LYS A 89 -1.23 16.11 12.05
N LEU A 90 0.06 15.77 12.17
CA LEU A 90 1.11 16.74 12.40
C LEU A 90 1.22 17.80 11.30
N ALA A 91 1.03 17.42 10.03
CA ALA A 91 0.97 18.37 8.91
C ALA A 91 -0.24 19.31 9.00
N GLY A 92 -1.37 18.83 9.49
CA GLY A 92 -2.59 19.63 9.68
C GLY A 92 -2.44 20.77 10.67
N TYR A 93 -1.60 20.62 11.69
CA TYR A 93 -1.33 21.68 12.67
C TYR A 93 -0.47 22.83 12.11
N GLY A 94 0.24 22.62 10.99
CA GLY A 94 1.08 23.62 10.34
C GLY A 94 0.42 24.35 9.17
N ASN A 95 -0.77 23.97 8.76
CA ASN A 95 -1.42 24.51 7.58
C ASN A 95 -2.15 25.84 7.90
N ILE A 96 -1.74 26.88 7.18
CA ILE A 96 -2.47 28.16 7.08
C ILE A 96 -3.83 27.86 6.44
N ALA A 97 -4.91 28.32 7.07
CA ALA A 97 -6.25 28.22 6.50
C ALA A 97 -6.28 28.78 5.08
N VAL A 98 -6.58 27.95 4.10
CA VAL A 98 -6.80 28.39 2.72
C VAL A 98 -8.23 28.94 2.64
N PRO A 99 -8.42 30.24 2.28
CA PRO A 99 -9.75 30.82 2.19
C PRO A 99 -10.65 30.01 1.23
N GLY A 100 -11.83 29.59 1.71
CA GLY A 100 -12.83 28.88 0.91
C GLY A 100 -12.75 27.35 0.96
N ILE A 101 -11.79 26.77 1.70
CA ILE A 101 -11.69 25.33 1.93
C ILE A 101 -12.09 25.07 3.40
N ALA A 102 -13.05 24.19 3.62
CA ALA A 102 -13.47 23.80 4.95
C ALA A 102 -12.28 23.31 5.79
N SER A 103 -12.23 23.76 7.05
CA SER A 103 -11.18 23.36 8.01
C SER A 103 -11.03 21.85 8.07
N VAL A 104 -9.78 21.42 8.31
CA VAL A 104 -9.40 20.02 8.50
C VAL A 104 -10.43 19.28 9.33
N ALA A 105 -11.12 18.31 8.72
CA ALA A 105 -11.90 17.36 9.47
C ALA A 105 -10.93 16.62 10.41
N ALA A 106 -11.30 16.45 11.66
CA ALA A 106 -10.49 15.67 12.60
C ALA A 106 -10.36 14.27 12.03
N ASP A 107 -9.13 13.88 11.65
CA ASP A 107 -8.86 12.52 11.21
C ASP A 107 -9.28 11.56 12.32
N ASN A 108 -10.07 10.58 11.96
CA ASN A 108 -10.29 9.46 12.84
C ASN A 108 -9.00 8.60 12.78
N VAL A 109 -8.10 8.81 13.73
CA VAL A 109 -6.78 8.12 13.81
C VAL A 109 -6.94 6.61 14.04
N ASN A 110 -8.16 6.10 14.18
CA ASN A 110 -8.40 4.69 14.34
C ASN A 110 -8.12 3.94 13.05
N VAL A 111 -7.11 3.08 13.09
CA VAL A 111 -6.84 2.10 12.05
C VAL A 111 -7.82 0.94 12.18
N SER A 112 -8.45 0.56 11.07
CA SER A 112 -9.37 -0.58 11.01
C SER A 112 -8.67 -1.78 10.36
N PRO A 113 -8.28 -2.81 11.13
CA PRO A 113 -7.73 -4.03 10.54
C PRO A 113 -8.77 -4.74 9.68
N LEU A 114 -8.35 -5.22 8.51
CA LEU A 114 -9.14 -6.02 7.58
C LEU A 114 -8.44 -7.35 7.33
N ASP A 115 -9.07 -8.46 7.69
CA ASP A 115 -8.52 -9.81 7.47
C ASP A 115 -8.20 -10.04 5.99
N ALA A 116 -9.04 -9.52 5.11
CA ALA A 116 -8.82 -9.59 3.65
C ALA A 116 -7.46 -9.02 3.20
N LEU A 117 -6.85 -8.09 3.92
CA LEU A 117 -5.53 -7.56 3.58
C LEU A 117 -4.37 -8.47 4.08
N GLY A 118 -4.68 -9.55 4.78
CA GLY A 118 -3.70 -10.53 5.26
C GLY A 118 -3.34 -11.59 4.23
N ASP A 119 -4.35 -12.11 3.51
CA ASP A 119 -4.22 -13.27 2.62
C ASP A 119 -5.04 -13.17 1.32
N PHE A 120 -5.38 -11.99 0.90
CA PHE A 120 -6.36 -11.71 -0.16
C PHE A 120 -6.17 -12.51 -1.46
N PHE A 121 -4.94 -12.77 -1.84
CA PHE A 121 -4.62 -13.48 -3.08
C PHE A 121 -4.39 -14.99 -2.89
N VAL A 122 -4.37 -15.50 -1.67
CA VAL A 122 -4.17 -16.95 -1.42
C VAL A 122 -5.44 -17.71 -1.78
N ARG A 123 -5.30 -18.75 -2.63
CA ARG A 123 -6.36 -19.67 -2.99
C ARG A 123 -6.26 -20.99 -2.23
N ASP A 124 -5.03 -21.49 -2.09
CA ASP A 124 -4.74 -22.77 -1.44
C ASP A 124 -3.56 -22.58 -0.49
N VAL A 125 -3.84 -22.69 0.82
CA VAL A 125 -2.85 -22.44 1.88
C VAL A 125 -1.68 -23.45 1.84
N PRO A 126 -1.88 -24.77 1.72
CA PRO A 126 -0.80 -25.74 1.59
C PRO A 126 0.11 -25.46 0.38
N ALA A 127 -0.45 -25.14 -0.78
CA ALA A 127 0.34 -24.79 -1.97
C ALA A 127 1.09 -23.47 -1.78
N TYR A 128 0.50 -22.50 -1.09
CA TYR A 128 1.16 -21.24 -0.73
C TYR A 128 2.35 -21.47 0.17
N GLU A 129 2.20 -22.25 1.24
CA GLU A 129 3.29 -22.62 2.15
C GLU A 129 4.41 -23.37 1.42
N GLN A 130 4.07 -24.24 0.46
CA GLN A 130 5.05 -24.91 -0.38
C GLN A 130 5.82 -23.93 -1.25
N THR A 131 5.11 -22.98 -1.90
CA THR A 131 5.72 -21.92 -2.72
C THR A 131 6.70 -21.08 -1.90
N LEU A 132 6.38 -20.77 -0.65
CA LEU A 132 7.28 -20.02 0.24
C LEU A 132 8.54 -20.81 0.59
N ARG A 133 8.42 -22.11 0.81
CA ARG A 133 9.59 -23.00 1.07
C ARG A 133 10.51 -23.15 -0.14
N GLU A 134 9.95 -23.12 -1.35
CA GLU A 134 10.70 -23.24 -2.61
C GLU A 134 11.35 -21.93 -3.07
N GLY A 135 10.83 -20.80 -2.64
CA GLY A 135 11.34 -19.46 -2.96
C GLY A 135 10.21 -18.46 -3.15
N PHE A 136 10.07 -17.57 -2.19
CA PHE A 136 8.99 -16.57 -2.15
C PHE A 136 8.95 -15.69 -3.40
N TYR A 137 10.07 -15.06 -3.74
CA TYR A 137 10.13 -14.12 -4.87
C TYR A 137 9.96 -14.83 -6.22
N GLU A 138 10.57 -16.00 -6.36
CA GLU A 138 10.48 -16.83 -7.57
C GLU A 138 9.03 -17.30 -7.82
N GLY A 139 8.36 -17.75 -6.77
CA GLY A 139 6.97 -18.21 -6.85
C GLY A 139 6.01 -17.10 -7.26
N ILE A 140 6.15 -15.93 -6.64
CA ILE A 140 5.31 -14.77 -7.00
C ILE A 140 5.63 -14.29 -8.41
N CYS A 141 6.89 -14.18 -8.82
CA CYS A 141 7.25 -13.77 -10.18
C CYS A 141 6.67 -14.71 -11.25
N LYS A 142 6.72 -16.03 -11.05
CA LYS A 142 6.07 -16.98 -11.94
C LYS A 142 4.57 -16.74 -12.07
N TRP A 143 3.89 -16.49 -10.95
CA TRP A 143 2.48 -16.17 -10.95
C TRP A 143 2.18 -14.85 -11.69
N LEU A 144 2.97 -13.80 -11.46
CA LEU A 144 2.82 -12.52 -12.14
C LEU A 144 2.98 -12.63 -13.66
N ASP A 145 3.91 -13.46 -14.13
CA ASP A 145 4.18 -13.66 -15.56
C ASP A 145 3.08 -14.45 -16.28
N VAL A 146 2.49 -15.43 -15.60
CA VAL A 146 1.49 -16.34 -16.20
C VAL A 146 0.06 -15.94 -15.88
N GLY A 147 -0.16 -15.26 -14.75
CA GLY A 147 -1.49 -14.85 -14.24
C GLY A 147 -2.26 -15.94 -13.49
N VAL A 148 -1.76 -17.19 -13.49
CA VAL A 148 -2.36 -18.34 -12.79
C VAL A 148 -1.30 -19.13 -12.03
N HIS A 149 -1.67 -19.66 -10.86
CA HIS A 149 -0.80 -20.48 -10.02
C HIS A 149 -1.65 -21.32 -9.05
N ASP A 150 -1.15 -22.49 -8.62
CA ASP A 150 -1.91 -23.36 -7.71
C ASP A 150 -2.18 -22.72 -6.35
N ALA A 151 -1.21 -21.98 -5.84
CA ALA A 151 -1.31 -21.30 -4.53
C ALA A 151 -2.17 -20.03 -4.57
N PHE A 152 -2.29 -19.36 -5.73
CA PHE A 152 -2.87 -18.03 -5.83
C PHE A 152 -4.15 -18.00 -6.67
N CYS A 153 -5.01 -17.06 -6.38
CA CYS A 153 -6.16 -16.74 -7.21
C CYS A 153 -5.71 -16.24 -8.60
N PRO A 154 -6.56 -16.30 -9.64
CA PRO A 154 -6.27 -15.68 -10.92
C PRO A 154 -5.93 -14.20 -10.76
N LEU A 155 -4.75 -13.79 -11.25
CA LEU A 155 -4.14 -12.48 -10.98
C LEU A 155 -5.08 -11.32 -11.35
N HIS A 156 -5.53 -11.30 -12.59
CA HIS A 156 -6.29 -10.16 -13.13
C HIS A 156 -7.63 -9.98 -12.44
N GLU A 157 -8.36 -11.08 -12.26
CA GLU A 157 -9.65 -11.08 -11.58
C GLU A 157 -9.50 -10.61 -10.13
N ARG A 158 -8.49 -11.15 -9.41
CA ARG A 158 -8.31 -10.86 -8.00
C ARG A 158 -7.78 -9.45 -7.74
N ALA A 159 -6.96 -8.91 -8.65
CA ALA A 159 -6.52 -7.52 -8.57
C ALA A 159 -7.71 -6.53 -8.74
N GLU A 160 -8.63 -6.82 -9.66
CA GLU A 160 -9.87 -6.04 -9.80
C GLU A 160 -10.74 -6.11 -8.55
N GLN A 161 -10.92 -7.29 -7.96
CA GLN A 161 -11.65 -7.47 -6.70
C GLN A 161 -10.98 -6.72 -5.54
N MET A 162 -9.65 -6.60 -5.50
CA MET A 162 -8.94 -5.77 -4.52
C MET A 162 -9.34 -4.30 -4.66
N ARG A 163 -9.33 -3.77 -5.88
CA ARG A 163 -9.79 -2.40 -6.15
C ARG A 163 -11.24 -2.18 -5.73
N GLU A 164 -12.13 -3.10 -6.13
CA GLU A 164 -13.55 -3.04 -5.78
C GLU A 164 -13.75 -3.05 -4.27
N MET A 165 -13.10 -3.96 -3.56
CA MET A 165 -13.15 -4.03 -2.10
C MET A 165 -12.71 -2.72 -1.45
N MET A 166 -11.61 -2.10 -1.94
CA MET A 166 -11.16 -0.81 -1.41
C MET A 166 -12.20 0.29 -1.63
N PHE A 167 -12.84 0.35 -2.80
CA PHE A 167 -13.85 1.36 -3.13
C PHE A 167 -15.16 1.16 -2.36
N GLU A 168 -15.54 -0.08 -2.07
CA GLU A 168 -16.71 -0.40 -1.25
C GLU A 168 -16.50 -0.10 0.23
N LYS A 169 -15.29 -0.36 0.75
CA LYS A 169 -14.96 -0.20 2.17
C LYS A 169 -14.88 1.26 2.61
N ALA A 170 -14.53 2.16 1.71
CA ALA A 170 -14.24 3.53 2.07
C ALA A 170 -14.68 4.52 0.99
N SER A 171 -15.09 5.71 1.42
CA SER A 171 -15.51 6.79 0.50
C SER A 171 -15.01 8.17 0.92
N SER A 172 -14.06 8.21 1.84
CA SER A 172 -13.39 9.44 2.31
C SER A 172 -12.55 10.09 1.20
N ARG A 173 -12.08 11.30 1.44
CA ARG A 173 -11.18 11.98 0.53
C ARG A 173 -9.89 11.20 0.31
N PHE A 174 -9.29 10.71 1.41
CA PHE A 174 -8.11 9.86 1.40
C PHE A 174 -8.41 8.54 2.09
N ASN A 175 -8.14 7.44 1.41
CA ASN A 175 -8.44 6.08 1.86
C ASN A 175 -7.13 5.29 1.80
N ILE A 176 -6.53 5.02 2.94
CA ILE A 176 -5.19 4.43 3.05
C ILE A 176 -5.31 2.97 3.46
N PHE A 177 -4.77 2.07 2.66
CA PHE A 177 -4.74 0.62 2.89
C PHE A 177 -3.29 0.16 2.97
N VAL A 178 -2.89 -0.41 4.10
CA VAL A 178 -1.53 -0.89 4.34
C VAL A 178 -1.51 -2.41 4.43
N THR A 179 -0.69 -3.04 3.60
CA THR A 179 -0.54 -4.49 3.55
C THR A 179 0.91 -4.92 3.26
N HIS A 180 1.10 -6.06 2.65
CA HIS A 180 2.39 -6.67 2.34
C HIS A 180 2.72 -6.53 0.85
N ASP A 181 4.00 -6.61 0.52
CA ASP A 181 4.47 -6.62 -0.87
C ASP A 181 3.80 -7.70 -1.72
N ALA A 182 3.61 -8.90 -1.17
CA ALA A 182 2.91 -10.01 -1.83
C ALA A 182 1.52 -9.65 -2.38
N TRP A 183 0.87 -8.63 -1.84
CA TRP A 183 -0.48 -8.21 -2.22
C TRP A 183 -0.51 -6.89 -2.98
N VAL A 184 0.53 -6.08 -2.87
CA VAL A 184 0.68 -4.84 -3.63
C VAL A 184 1.26 -5.10 -5.02
N VAL A 185 2.27 -5.98 -5.12
CA VAL A 185 2.93 -6.34 -6.38
C VAL A 185 1.97 -6.87 -7.46
N PRO A 186 0.99 -7.76 -7.16
CA PRO A 186 -0.01 -8.18 -8.14
C PRO A 186 -0.83 -7.01 -8.71
N CYS A 187 -1.22 -6.08 -7.84
CA CYS A 187 -1.96 -4.88 -8.26
C CYS A 187 -1.09 -3.94 -9.12
N LEU A 188 0.17 -3.73 -8.77
CA LEU A 188 1.12 -2.97 -9.59
C LEU A 188 1.37 -3.64 -10.95
N SER A 189 1.49 -4.96 -10.98
CA SER A 189 1.64 -5.72 -12.23
C SER A 189 0.41 -5.56 -13.12
N HIS A 190 -0.80 -5.71 -12.54
CA HIS A 190 -2.05 -5.64 -13.30
C HIS A 190 -2.37 -4.21 -13.77
N PHE A 191 -2.40 -3.24 -12.86
CA PHE A 191 -2.89 -1.89 -13.17
C PHE A 191 -1.83 -0.98 -13.80
N CYS A 192 -0.55 -1.20 -13.49
CA CYS A 192 0.55 -0.34 -13.92
C CYS A 192 1.50 -1.03 -14.90
N ASN A 193 1.24 -2.31 -15.26
CA ASN A 193 2.09 -3.12 -16.13
C ASN A 193 3.56 -3.17 -15.68
N MET A 194 3.77 -3.15 -14.35
CA MET A 194 5.12 -3.21 -13.76
C MET A 194 5.64 -4.64 -13.73
N LYS A 195 6.95 -4.79 -13.93
CA LYS A 195 7.64 -6.08 -13.92
C LYS A 195 8.54 -6.20 -12.71
N PHE A 196 8.42 -7.31 -12.02
CA PHE A 196 9.19 -7.64 -10.83
C PHE A 196 10.05 -8.87 -11.07
N THR A 197 11.19 -8.93 -10.41
CA THR A 197 12.09 -10.09 -10.44
C THR A 197 12.61 -10.37 -9.04
N PRO A 198 13.14 -11.56 -8.75
CA PRO A 198 13.75 -11.84 -7.45
C PRO A 198 14.90 -10.91 -7.06
N LYS A 199 15.52 -10.24 -8.04
CA LYS A 199 16.62 -9.28 -7.83
C LYS A 199 16.18 -7.81 -7.86
N CYS A 200 14.96 -7.54 -8.27
CA CYS A 200 14.41 -6.18 -8.36
C CYS A 200 12.97 -6.21 -7.85
N TRP A 201 12.75 -5.71 -6.66
CA TRP A 201 11.49 -5.78 -5.94
C TRP A 201 11.02 -4.41 -5.48
N MET A 202 9.77 -4.30 -5.04
CA MET A 202 9.25 -3.04 -4.49
C MET A 202 9.82 -2.73 -3.11
N ASN A 203 10.09 -1.45 -2.85
CA ASN A 203 10.55 -0.97 -1.56
C ASN A 203 9.41 -0.90 -0.52
N PHE A 204 9.73 -0.61 0.73
CA PHE A 204 8.78 -0.27 1.80
C PHE A 204 8.04 1.03 1.46
N LEU A 205 6.86 1.24 2.05
CA LEU A 205 6.04 2.45 1.82
C LEU A 205 5.82 2.77 0.33
N THR A 206 5.86 1.76 -0.50
CA THR A 206 5.67 1.84 -1.95
C THR A 206 4.40 1.10 -2.31
N GLY A 207 3.74 1.52 -3.38
CA GLY A 207 2.49 0.92 -3.82
C GLY A 207 1.86 1.65 -4.98
N LEU A 208 0.54 1.75 -4.99
CA LEU A 208 -0.19 2.45 -6.02
C LEU A 208 -1.28 3.34 -5.43
N ALA A 209 -1.62 4.39 -6.16
CA ALA A 209 -2.72 5.29 -5.89
C ALA A 209 -3.77 5.17 -6.99
N PHE A 210 -5.05 5.01 -6.60
CA PHE A 210 -6.19 5.22 -7.46
C PHE A 210 -6.73 6.63 -7.19
N GLU A 211 -6.71 7.49 -8.20
CA GLU A 211 -7.38 8.78 -8.18
C GLU A 211 -8.72 8.65 -8.89
N VAL A 212 -9.80 8.81 -8.12
CA VAL A 212 -11.19 8.63 -8.56
C VAL A 212 -11.86 9.99 -8.64
N PRO A 213 -11.92 10.63 -9.83
CA PRO A 213 -12.56 11.92 -10.02
C PRO A 213 -14.08 11.79 -9.94
N GLU A 214 -14.79 12.89 -9.66
CA GLU A 214 -16.27 12.91 -9.72
C GLU A 214 -16.80 12.56 -11.11
N LYS A 215 -16.05 12.92 -12.16
CA LYS A 215 -16.36 12.61 -13.56
C LYS A 215 -15.09 12.22 -14.30
N GLY A 216 -15.20 11.17 -15.11
CA GLY A 216 -14.07 10.68 -15.90
C GLY A 216 -13.57 9.32 -15.45
N ASN A 217 -12.41 8.95 -15.93
CA ASN A 217 -11.83 7.64 -15.67
C ASN A 217 -10.94 7.67 -14.42
N VAL A 218 -10.91 6.56 -13.69
CA VAL A 218 -9.97 6.32 -12.62
C VAL A 218 -8.55 6.36 -13.18
N LYS A 219 -7.67 7.16 -12.57
CA LYS A 219 -6.24 7.15 -12.85
C LYS A 219 -5.54 6.27 -11.84
N VAL A 220 -4.56 5.49 -12.31
CA VAL A 220 -3.74 4.63 -11.45
C VAL A 220 -2.29 5.05 -11.60
N THR A 221 -1.62 5.29 -10.49
CA THR A 221 -0.23 5.76 -10.46
C THR A 221 0.56 4.92 -9.46
N PRO A 222 1.68 4.29 -9.86
CA PRO A 222 2.60 3.69 -8.91
C PRO A 222 3.32 4.80 -8.14
N ILE A 223 3.32 4.69 -6.81
CA ILE A 223 3.87 5.73 -5.91
C ILE A 223 4.86 5.15 -4.91
N THR A 224 5.76 6.00 -4.42
CA THR A 224 6.65 5.65 -3.31
C THR A 224 6.75 6.77 -2.29
N GLY A 225 6.74 6.41 -1.00
CA GLY A 225 7.10 7.29 0.12
C GLY A 225 8.59 7.30 0.45
N MET A 226 9.40 6.58 -0.35
CA MET A 226 10.85 6.43 -0.18
C MET A 226 11.59 7.21 -1.27
N GLU A 227 12.92 7.36 -1.13
CA GLU A 227 13.78 7.96 -2.17
C GLU A 227 13.72 7.18 -3.49
N THR A 228 13.57 5.85 -3.39
CA THR A 228 13.34 4.97 -4.53
C THR A 228 12.26 3.93 -4.21
N GLY A 229 11.40 3.64 -5.19
CA GLY A 229 10.40 2.58 -5.09
C GLY A 229 10.96 1.16 -5.27
N TRP A 230 12.25 1.03 -5.60
CA TRP A 230 12.90 -0.24 -5.91
C TRP A 230 13.89 -0.69 -4.84
N LEU A 231 13.90 -1.99 -4.57
CA LEU A 231 14.95 -2.72 -3.85
C LEU A 231 15.69 -3.61 -4.86
N HIS A 232 17.01 -3.54 -4.83
CA HIS A 232 17.89 -4.40 -5.61
C HIS A 232 18.65 -5.33 -4.66
N PHE A 233 18.58 -6.65 -4.90
CA PHE A 233 19.21 -7.72 -4.10
C PHE A 233 20.41 -8.34 -4.81
#